data_6ca2fb14fa6203b4615d9da9dc83c48a
#
_entry.id   6ca2fb14fa6203b4615d9da9dc83c48a
#
_cell.length_a   1.000
_cell.length_b   1.000
_cell.length_c   1.000
_cell.angle_alpha   90.00
_cell.angle_beta   90.00
_cell.angle_gamma   90.00
#
_symmetry.space_group_name_H-M   'P 1'
#
loop_
_entity.id
_entity.type
_entity.pdbx_description
1 polymer ?
#
loop_
_entity_poly.entity_id
_entity_poly.type
_entity_poly.pdbx_seq_one_letter_code
_entity_poly.pdbx_strand_id
1 'polypeptide(L)'
;KSTLLKAIMGIINVSAGRFFINGVEKTDTPTHKIVEQGVAYVPQVENVFPSLTIEENIEIGSWTVNKNKKETISQTLEQFSLLKDRRKEKAGNLSGGQRQILALARALVTSPSLLLLDEPSAGLSPVAIEEVFETVKEINDKGVAILLVEQNAKRALNFSNRGYVLDQGRNAYQGQGEELLNDPRVVDLYLGKL
;
A
#
# COMPACT_ATOMS: atom_id res chain seq x y z
N LYS A 1 -13.62 3.04 2.77
CA LYS A 1 -12.47 2.59 1.93
C LYS A 1 -11.51 1.76 2.77
N SER A 2 -10.88 2.30 3.80
CA SER A 2 -9.97 1.58 4.71
C SER A 2 -10.59 0.34 5.36
N THR A 3 -11.90 0.36 5.60
CA THR A 3 -12.68 -0.78 6.11
C THR A 3 -12.55 -2.00 5.16
N LEU A 4 -12.58 -1.77 3.84
CA LEU A 4 -12.41 -2.85 2.86
C LEU A 4 -11.02 -3.49 2.96
N LEU A 5 -9.95 -2.69 3.04
CA LEU A 5 -8.58 -3.22 3.20
C LEU A 5 -8.43 -3.99 4.50
N LYS A 6 -9.00 -3.48 5.61
CA LYS A 6 -8.98 -4.15 6.90
C LYS A 6 -9.77 -5.48 6.89
N ALA A 7 -10.88 -5.55 6.14
CA ALA A 7 -11.62 -6.78 5.94
C ALA A 7 -10.80 -7.82 5.14
N ILE A 8 -10.15 -7.40 4.04
CA ILE A 8 -9.27 -8.27 3.25
C ILE A 8 -8.10 -8.79 4.10
N MET A 9 -7.56 -7.96 5.00
CA MET A 9 -6.49 -8.36 5.91
C MET A 9 -6.95 -9.22 7.11
N GLY A 10 -8.25 -9.50 7.23
CA GLY A 10 -8.78 -10.23 8.38
C GLY A 10 -8.63 -9.48 9.73
N ILE A 11 -8.49 -8.15 9.69
CA ILE A 11 -8.40 -7.29 10.90
C ILE A 11 -9.81 -7.06 11.46
N ILE A 12 -10.81 -7.04 10.60
CA ILE A 12 -12.23 -6.92 10.95
C ILE A 12 -13.02 -8.05 10.29
N ASN A 13 -14.05 -8.52 10.98
CA ASN A 13 -14.92 -9.59 10.47
C ASN A 13 -15.78 -9.11 9.29
N VAL A 14 -15.98 -9.96 8.32
CA VAL A 14 -16.87 -9.75 7.17
C VAL A 14 -18.29 -10.11 7.57
N SER A 15 -19.22 -9.16 7.55
CA SER A 15 -20.62 -9.41 7.93
C SER A 15 -21.40 -10.16 6.84
N ALA A 16 -21.02 -9.99 5.57
CA ALA A 16 -21.62 -10.68 4.43
C ALA A 16 -20.71 -10.58 3.19
N GLY A 17 -20.86 -11.52 2.27
CA GLY A 17 -20.05 -11.60 1.06
C GLY A 17 -18.84 -12.50 1.23
N ARG A 18 -18.09 -12.66 0.14
CA ARG A 18 -16.89 -13.49 0.08
C ARG A 18 -15.81 -12.79 -0.75
N PHE A 19 -14.54 -13.01 -0.41
CA PHE A 19 -13.45 -12.56 -1.26
C PHE A 19 -12.44 -13.69 -1.50
N PHE A 20 -11.73 -13.56 -2.62
CA PHE A 20 -10.82 -14.57 -3.10
C PHE A 20 -9.47 -13.92 -3.44
N ILE A 21 -8.39 -14.61 -3.10
CA ILE A 21 -7.03 -14.25 -3.52
C ILE A 21 -6.49 -15.43 -4.33
N ASN A 22 -6.08 -15.18 -5.57
CA ASN A 22 -5.61 -16.23 -6.50
C ASN A 22 -6.62 -17.41 -6.62
N GLY A 23 -7.90 -17.11 -6.67
CA GLY A 23 -8.98 -18.12 -6.80
C GLY A 23 -9.30 -18.90 -5.52
N VAL A 24 -8.61 -18.65 -4.42
CA VAL A 24 -8.85 -19.31 -3.12
C VAL A 24 -9.63 -18.38 -2.21
N GLU A 25 -10.75 -18.86 -1.65
CA GLU A 25 -11.54 -18.09 -0.69
C GLU A 25 -10.74 -17.77 0.58
N LYS A 26 -10.79 -16.50 1.00
CA LYS A 26 -10.05 -15.95 2.15
C LYS A 26 -10.93 -15.24 3.16
N THR A 27 -12.24 -15.29 2.97
CA THR A 27 -13.21 -14.73 3.92
C THR A 27 -12.94 -15.29 5.32
N ASP A 28 -12.89 -14.41 6.32
CA ASP A 28 -12.63 -14.74 7.74
C ASP A 28 -11.30 -15.49 8.01
N THR A 29 -10.35 -15.39 7.08
CA THR A 29 -9.00 -15.92 7.30
C THR A 29 -8.23 -15.01 8.25
N PRO A 30 -7.57 -15.54 9.31
CA PRO A 30 -6.76 -14.74 10.23
C PRO A 30 -5.63 -13.97 9.53
N THR A 31 -5.34 -12.75 10.00
CA THR A 31 -4.35 -11.83 9.40
C THR A 31 -3.00 -12.50 9.10
N HIS A 32 -2.44 -13.27 10.06
CA HIS A 32 -1.15 -13.93 9.85
C HIS A 32 -1.17 -14.92 8.68
N LYS A 33 -2.30 -15.60 8.45
CA LYS A 33 -2.48 -16.51 7.31
C LYS A 33 -2.60 -15.76 5.98
N ILE A 34 -3.20 -14.56 5.99
CA ILE A 34 -3.25 -13.69 4.81
C ILE A 34 -1.82 -13.23 4.45
N VAL A 35 -1.02 -12.82 5.45
CA VAL A 35 0.38 -12.40 5.26
C VAL A 35 1.25 -13.56 4.74
N GLU A 36 1.12 -14.77 5.31
CA GLU A 36 1.83 -15.97 4.84
C GLU A 36 1.55 -16.31 3.37
N GLN A 37 0.44 -15.82 2.81
CA GLN A 37 0.06 -16.03 1.41
C GLN A 37 0.54 -14.91 0.47
N GLY A 38 1.43 -14.06 0.95
CA GLY A 38 2.04 -13.02 0.15
C GLY A 38 1.19 -11.76 0.01
N VAL A 39 0.35 -11.44 0.99
CA VAL A 39 -0.34 -10.15 1.08
C VAL A 39 0.34 -9.27 2.11
N ALA A 40 0.71 -8.05 1.72
CA ALA A 40 1.23 -7.04 2.63
C ALA A 40 0.28 -5.84 2.70
N TYR A 41 0.31 -5.14 3.83
CA TYR A 41 -0.55 -3.98 4.09
C TYR A 41 0.25 -2.82 4.67
N VAL A 42 0.08 -1.65 4.07
CA VAL A 42 0.61 -0.38 4.56
C VAL A 42 -0.55 0.49 5.02
N PRO A 43 -0.73 0.69 6.33
CA PRO A 43 -1.78 1.54 6.87
C PRO A 43 -1.47 3.02 6.66
N GLN A 44 -2.52 3.86 6.70
CA GLN A 44 -2.42 5.31 6.56
C GLN A 44 -1.57 5.95 7.68
N VAL A 45 -1.72 5.49 8.91
CA VAL A 45 -1.05 6.03 10.12
C VAL A 45 -0.25 4.95 10.83
N GLU A 46 0.73 5.36 11.66
CA GLU A 46 1.57 4.45 12.45
C GLU A 46 2.27 3.39 11.60
N ASN A 47 2.62 3.79 10.37
CA ASN A 47 3.20 2.89 9.37
C ASN A 47 4.70 2.61 9.58
N VAL A 48 5.36 3.27 10.53
CA VAL A 48 6.75 3.03 10.94
C VAL A 48 6.91 3.17 12.46
N PHE A 49 7.99 2.61 13.01
CA PHE A 49 8.39 2.75 14.41
C PHE A 49 9.44 3.86 14.54
N PRO A 50 9.08 5.08 15.00
CA PRO A 50 9.96 6.25 14.97
C PRO A 50 11.21 6.10 15.85
N SER A 51 11.11 5.35 16.93
CA SER A 51 12.21 5.11 17.88
C SER A 51 13.26 4.11 17.37
N LEU A 52 12.91 3.30 16.39
CA LEU A 52 13.78 2.31 15.77
C LEU A 52 14.51 2.90 14.56
N THR A 53 15.63 2.29 14.21
CA THR A 53 16.36 2.60 12.99
C THR A 53 15.59 2.15 11.75
N ILE A 54 16.01 2.63 10.58
CA ILE A 54 15.48 2.20 9.28
C ILE A 54 15.63 0.68 9.13
N GLU A 55 16.82 0.14 9.42
CA GLU A 55 17.10 -1.29 9.33
C GLU A 55 16.23 -2.12 10.29
N GLU A 56 16.08 -1.69 11.55
CA GLU A 56 15.22 -2.35 12.53
C GLU A 56 13.74 -2.32 12.12
N ASN A 57 13.26 -1.22 11.49
CA ASN A 57 11.91 -1.16 10.94
C ASN A 57 11.68 -2.24 9.87
N ILE A 58 12.64 -2.42 8.94
CA ILE A 58 12.56 -3.46 7.91
C ILE A 58 12.68 -4.84 8.55
N GLU A 59 13.55 -5.00 9.55
CA GLU A 59 13.72 -6.25 10.28
C GLU A 59 12.44 -6.74 10.94
N ILE A 60 11.66 -5.86 11.56
CA ILE A 60 10.34 -6.21 12.11
C ILE A 60 9.41 -6.72 11.00
N GLY A 61 9.42 -6.10 9.81
CA GLY A 61 8.62 -6.56 8.66
C GLY A 61 8.99 -7.98 8.19
N SER A 62 10.21 -8.41 8.44
CA SER A 62 10.72 -9.71 7.97
C SER A 62 10.42 -10.90 8.89
N TRP A 63 9.50 -10.79 9.86
CA TRP A 63 9.21 -11.84 10.84
C TRP A 63 8.74 -13.16 10.23
N THR A 64 8.13 -13.15 9.05
CA THR A 64 7.74 -14.36 8.30
C THR A 64 8.86 -14.93 7.42
N VAL A 65 9.98 -14.21 7.28
CA VAL A 65 11.12 -14.66 6.47
C VAL A 65 11.94 -15.68 7.24
N ASN A 66 11.84 -16.94 6.87
CA ASN A 66 12.46 -18.06 7.61
C ASN A 66 13.93 -18.34 7.24
N LYS A 67 14.39 -17.92 6.06
CA LYS A 67 15.75 -18.18 5.56
C LYS A 67 16.40 -16.88 5.07
N ASN A 68 17.70 -16.76 5.30
CA ASN A 68 18.52 -15.64 4.79
C ASN A 68 18.00 -14.24 5.18
N LYS A 69 17.39 -14.09 6.38
CA LYS A 69 16.77 -12.84 6.85
C LYS A 69 17.68 -11.63 6.66
N LYS A 70 18.97 -11.71 7.03
CA LYS A 70 19.93 -10.61 6.88
C LYS A 70 20.15 -10.23 5.42
N GLU A 71 20.25 -11.21 4.55
CA GLU A 71 20.41 -11.00 3.11
C GLU A 71 19.16 -10.34 2.51
N THR A 72 17.97 -10.83 2.87
CA THR A 72 16.69 -10.25 2.43
C THR A 72 16.56 -8.79 2.86
N ILE A 73 16.91 -8.45 4.11
CA ILE A 73 16.91 -7.07 4.60
C ILE A 73 17.88 -6.21 3.78
N SER A 74 19.11 -6.73 3.52
CA SER A 74 20.11 -6.00 2.72
C SER A 74 19.62 -5.78 1.29
N GLN A 75 19.07 -6.81 0.65
CA GLN A 75 18.50 -6.72 -0.70
C GLN A 75 17.33 -5.73 -0.76
N THR A 76 16.47 -5.70 0.27
CA THR A 76 15.40 -4.72 0.36
C THR A 76 15.96 -3.30 0.46
N LEU A 77 16.94 -3.05 1.32
CA LEU A 77 17.59 -1.74 1.44
C LEU A 77 18.26 -1.29 0.13
N GLU A 78 18.88 -2.21 -0.61
CA GLU A 78 19.49 -1.93 -1.92
C GLU A 78 18.49 -1.41 -2.96
N GLN A 79 17.22 -1.80 -2.85
CA GLN A 79 16.16 -1.33 -3.75
C GLN A 79 15.71 0.11 -3.47
N PHE A 80 16.02 0.64 -2.29
CA PHE A 80 15.63 1.97 -1.84
C PHE A 80 16.87 2.81 -1.52
N SER A 81 17.45 3.47 -2.52
CA SER A 81 18.69 4.27 -2.38
C SER A 81 18.61 5.27 -1.22
N LEU A 82 17.46 5.90 -1.05
CA LEU A 82 17.18 6.85 0.04
C LEU A 82 17.38 6.24 1.44
N LEU A 83 17.14 4.94 1.61
CA LEU A 83 17.21 4.25 2.90
C LEU A 83 18.56 3.57 3.12
N LYS A 84 19.21 3.13 2.05
CA LYS A 84 20.45 2.35 2.07
C LYS A 84 21.56 3.01 2.88
N ASP A 85 21.86 4.26 2.57
CA ASP A 85 22.97 5.00 3.18
C ASP A 85 22.65 5.49 4.60
N ARG A 86 21.37 5.45 4.98
CA ARG A 86 20.85 5.95 6.26
C ARG A 86 20.33 4.81 7.17
N ARG A 87 20.69 3.57 6.89
CA ARG A 87 20.14 2.36 7.54
C ARG A 87 20.17 2.38 9.07
N LYS A 88 21.15 3.04 9.68
CA LYS A 88 21.31 3.17 11.13
C LYS A 88 20.63 4.42 11.71
N GLU A 89 20.06 5.26 10.89
CA GLU A 89 19.32 6.44 11.32
C GLU A 89 17.94 6.05 11.87
N LYS A 90 17.49 6.77 12.91
CA LYS A 90 16.14 6.56 13.48
C LYS A 90 15.09 7.03 12.49
N ALA A 91 14.03 6.22 12.31
CA ALA A 91 12.92 6.53 11.42
C ALA A 91 12.18 7.82 11.81
N GLY A 92 12.24 8.24 13.06
CA GLY A 92 11.69 9.51 13.53
C GLY A 92 12.31 10.76 12.88
N ASN A 93 13.57 10.68 12.40
CA ASN A 93 14.27 11.78 11.73
C ASN A 93 13.89 11.91 10.25
N LEU A 94 13.15 10.94 9.70
CA LEU A 94 12.72 10.97 8.30
C LEU A 94 11.58 11.98 8.08
N SER A 95 11.53 12.57 6.89
CA SER A 95 10.35 13.33 6.45
C SER A 95 9.11 12.43 6.31
N GLY A 96 7.92 13.02 6.16
CA GLY A 96 6.68 12.25 5.94
C GLY A 96 6.78 11.30 4.74
N GLY A 97 7.24 11.80 3.59
CA GLY A 97 7.43 10.97 2.38
C GLY A 97 8.48 9.87 2.58
N GLN A 98 9.61 10.20 3.22
CA GLN A 98 10.64 9.21 3.53
C GLN A 98 10.15 8.11 4.47
N ARG A 99 9.30 8.45 5.46
CA ARG A 99 8.64 7.45 6.31
C ARG A 99 7.69 6.56 5.51
N GLN A 100 6.99 7.13 4.54
CA GLN A 100 6.11 6.35 3.66
C GLN A 100 6.92 5.37 2.79
N ILE A 101 8.05 5.80 2.24
CA ILE A 101 8.96 4.92 1.49
C ILE A 101 9.51 3.81 2.41
N LEU A 102 9.86 4.12 3.67
CA LEU A 102 10.28 3.10 4.64
C LEU A 102 9.15 2.09 4.94
N ALA A 103 7.90 2.56 5.04
CA ALA A 103 6.75 1.67 5.23
C ALA A 103 6.53 0.72 4.04
N LEU A 104 6.73 1.21 2.80
CA LEU A 104 6.72 0.39 1.58
C LEU A 104 7.85 -0.64 1.62
N ALA A 105 9.09 -0.23 1.92
CA ALA A 105 10.24 -1.13 2.03
C ALA A 105 9.99 -2.22 3.09
N ARG A 106 9.45 -1.86 4.26
CA ARG A 106 9.07 -2.80 5.31
C ARG A 106 8.01 -3.82 4.85
N ALA A 107 7.05 -3.39 4.04
CA ALA A 107 6.04 -4.29 3.51
C ALA A 107 6.61 -5.24 2.44
N LEU A 108 7.58 -4.78 1.65
CA LEU A 108 8.18 -5.55 0.56
C LEU A 108 9.21 -6.59 1.01
N VAL A 109 9.73 -6.51 2.23
CA VAL A 109 10.75 -7.46 2.72
C VAL A 109 10.26 -8.91 2.72
N THR A 110 8.94 -9.13 2.75
CA THR A 110 8.33 -10.46 2.64
C THR A 110 8.11 -10.93 1.20
N SER A 111 8.52 -10.13 0.20
CA SER A 111 8.30 -10.40 -1.23
C SER A 111 6.83 -10.71 -1.56
N PRO A 112 5.89 -9.80 -1.22
CA PRO A 112 4.47 -10.06 -1.39
C PRO A 112 4.08 -10.08 -2.88
N SER A 113 3.04 -10.86 -3.20
CA SER A 113 2.40 -10.82 -4.52
C SER A 113 1.30 -9.76 -4.64
N LEU A 114 0.76 -9.31 -3.49
CA LEU A 114 -0.26 -8.27 -3.39
C LEU A 114 0.08 -7.28 -2.27
N LEU A 115 0.10 -6.01 -2.60
CA LEU A 115 0.31 -4.91 -1.66
C LEU A 115 -0.96 -4.05 -1.53
N LEU A 116 -1.47 -3.95 -0.33
CA LEU A 116 -2.62 -3.11 0.02
C LEU A 116 -2.11 -1.78 0.59
N LEU A 117 -2.52 -0.67 -0.01
CA LEU A 117 -2.11 0.69 0.38
C LEU A 117 -3.31 1.52 0.81
N ASP A 118 -3.29 2.01 2.04
CA ASP A 118 -4.36 2.83 2.61
C ASP A 118 -3.95 4.30 2.68
N GLU A 119 -4.40 5.10 1.73
CA GLU A 119 -4.16 6.55 1.60
C GLU A 119 -2.65 6.92 1.74
N PRO A 120 -1.75 6.32 0.93
CA PRO A 120 -0.31 6.52 1.08
C PRO A 120 0.15 7.96 0.84
N SER A 121 -0.67 8.81 0.24
CA SER A 121 -0.36 10.22 -0.02
C SER A 121 -0.86 11.18 1.06
N ALA A 122 -1.61 10.69 2.05
CA ALA A 122 -2.24 11.55 3.05
C ALA A 122 -1.24 12.37 3.86
N GLY A 123 -1.45 13.69 3.91
CA GLY A 123 -0.63 14.61 4.70
C GLY A 123 0.79 14.85 4.18
N LEU A 124 1.11 14.40 2.96
CA LEU A 124 2.40 14.61 2.34
C LEU A 124 2.44 15.91 1.51
N SER A 125 3.64 16.47 1.32
CA SER A 125 3.89 17.55 0.37
C SER A 125 3.73 17.06 -1.07
N PRO A 126 3.41 17.95 -2.04
CA PRO A 126 3.26 17.55 -3.45
C PRO A 126 4.47 16.77 -4.00
N VAL A 127 5.69 17.19 -3.68
CA VAL A 127 6.92 16.50 -4.11
C VAL A 127 7.00 15.10 -3.52
N ALA A 128 6.74 14.94 -2.21
CA ALA A 128 6.77 13.64 -1.55
C ALA A 128 5.68 12.69 -2.08
N ILE A 129 4.54 13.22 -2.50
CA ILE A 129 3.48 12.43 -3.12
C ILE A 129 3.96 11.83 -4.44
N GLU A 130 4.63 12.63 -5.31
CA GLU A 130 5.17 12.11 -6.56
C GLU A 130 6.20 11.00 -6.30
N GLU A 131 7.16 11.21 -5.38
CA GLU A 131 8.16 10.19 -5.01
C GLU A 131 7.52 8.88 -4.54
N VAL A 132 6.47 8.96 -3.71
CA VAL A 132 5.75 7.78 -3.22
C VAL A 132 5.04 7.06 -4.37
N PHE A 133 4.35 7.78 -5.27
CA PHE A 133 3.66 7.16 -6.39
C PHE A 133 4.62 6.56 -7.43
N GLU A 134 5.76 7.22 -7.69
CA GLU A 134 6.82 6.64 -8.52
C GLU A 134 7.33 5.33 -7.92
N THR A 135 7.61 5.32 -6.61
CA THR A 135 8.02 4.11 -5.89
C THR A 135 6.96 3.00 -6.00
N VAL A 136 5.67 3.33 -5.83
CA VAL A 136 4.57 2.36 -5.98
C VAL A 136 4.50 1.81 -7.41
N LYS A 137 4.73 2.66 -8.42
CA LYS A 137 4.81 2.22 -9.81
C LYS A 137 5.96 1.25 -10.05
N GLU A 138 7.16 1.57 -9.58
CA GLU A 138 8.31 0.66 -9.69
C GLU A 138 8.06 -0.70 -9.05
N ILE A 139 7.34 -0.72 -7.91
CA ILE A 139 6.93 -1.96 -7.25
C ILE A 139 5.97 -2.76 -8.13
N ASN A 140 4.99 -2.09 -8.74
CA ASN A 140 4.04 -2.74 -9.65
C ASN A 140 4.72 -3.25 -10.93
N ASP A 141 5.63 -2.47 -11.51
CA ASP A 141 6.40 -2.85 -12.71
C ASP A 141 7.27 -4.11 -12.46
N LYS A 142 7.64 -4.38 -11.20
CA LYS A 142 8.31 -5.62 -10.76
C LYS A 142 7.36 -6.81 -10.54
N GLY A 143 6.07 -6.64 -10.84
CA GLY A 143 5.06 -7.72 -10.80
C GLY A 143 4.27 -7.83 -9.51
N VAL A 144 4.41 -6.91 -8.56
CA VAL A 144 3.57 -6.88 -7.36
C VAL A 144 2.23 -6.24 -7.70
N ALA A 145 1.12 -6.95 -7.50
CA ALA A 145 -0.21 -6.38 -7.65
C ALA A 145 -0.48 -5.33 -6.55
N ILE A 146 -1.11 -4.20 -6.92
CA ILE A 146 -1.39 -3.11 -5.97
C ILE A 146 -2.91 -2.92 -5.85
N LEU A 147 -3.42 -2.94 -4.63
CA LEU A 147 -4.76 -2.44 -4.30
C LEU A 147 -4.61 -1.15 -3.49
N LEU A 148 -4.85 -0.03 -4.16
CA LEU A 148 -4.69 1.31 -3.61
C LEU A 148 -6.04 1.90 -3.19
N VAL A 149 -6.13 2.40 -1.98
CA VAL A 149 -7.21 3.28 -1.52
C VAL A 149 -6.66 4.70 -1.43
N GLU A 150 -7.34 5.64 -2.06
CA GLU A 150 -6.97 7.06 -2.07
C GLU A 150 -8.19 7.97 -1.93
N GLN A 151 -7.96 9.14 -1.35
CA GLN A 151 -8.95 10.21 -1.28
C GLN A 151 -8.90 11.10 -2.54
N ASN A 152 -7.70 11.34 -3.07
CA ASN A 152 -7.52 12.05 -4.32
C ASN A 152 -7.87 11.14 -5.50
N ALA A 153 -9.15 11.14 -5.89
CA ALA A 153 -9.67 10.28 -6.95
C ALA A 153 -8.96 10.49 -8.30
N LYS A 154 -8.68 11.76 -8.68
CA LYS A 154 -8.00 12.08 -9.94
C LYS A 154 -6.63 11.42 -10.02
N ARG A 155 -5.84 11.53 -8.93
CA ARG A 155 -4.51 10.92 -8.86
C ARG A 155 -4.59 9.38 -8.88
N ALA A 156 -5.46 8.81 -8.04
CA ALA A 156 -5.63 7.37 -7.97
C ALA A 156 -6.02 6.77 -9.32
N LEU A 157 -6.97 7.39 -10.03
CA LEU A 157 -7.44 6.91 -11.33
C LEU A 157 -6.39 7.05 -12.43
N ASN A 158 -5.62 8.16 -12.45
CA ASN A 158 -4.49 8.33 -13.39
C ASN A 158 -3.42 7.24 -13.23
N PHE A 159 -3.29 6.71 -12.03
CA PHE A 159 -2.26 5.74 -11.67
C PHE A 159 -2.72 4.28 -11.82
N SER A 160 -4.03 4.06 -11.88
CA SER A 160 -4.64 2.73 -11.81
C SER A 160 -5.09 2.21 -13.16
N ASN A 161 -4.85 0.92 -13.43
CA ASN A 161 -5.44 0.23 -14.58
C ASN A 161 -6.97 0.17 -14.45
N ARG A 162 -7.48 -0.05 -13.24
CA ARG A 162 -8.90 -0.18 -12.92
C ARG A 162 -9.26 0.56 -11.65
N GLY A 163 -10.37 1.29 -11.67
CA GLY A 163 -10.89 2.04 -10.53
C GLY A 163 -12.27 1.56 -10.06
N TYR A 164 -12.51 1.74 -8.77
CA TYR A 164 -13.81 1.57 -8.12
C TYR A 164 -14.10 2.82 -7.30
N VAL A 165 -15.14 3.53 -7.66
CA VAL A 165 -15.57 4.75 -6.95
C VAL A 165 -16.61 4.37 -5.92
N LEU A 166 -16.27 4.52 -4.64
CA LEU A 166 -17.17 4.21 -3.54
C LEU A 166 -17.88 5.47 -3.05
N ASP A 167 -19.20 5.42 -3.00
CA ASP A 167 -20.05 6.42 -2.39
C ASP A 167 -20.91 5.81 -1.29
N GLN A 168 -20.93 6.44 -0.11
CA GLN A 168 -21.65 5.97 1.07
C GLN A 168 -21.50 4.46 1.36
N GLY A 169 -20.27 3.94 1.15
CA GLY A 169 -19.94 2.53 1.38
C GLY A 169 -20.37 1.56 0.27
N ARG A 170 -20.92 2.07 -0.85
CA ARG A 170 -21.35 1.27 -2.01
C ARG A 170 -20.49 1.57 -3.22
N ASN A 171 -20.30 0.58 -4.09
CA ASN A 171 -19.65 0.80 -5.37
C ASN A 171 -20.62 1.58 -6.29
N ALA A 172 -20.29 2.85 -6.55
CA ALA A 172 -21.10 3.72 -7.42
C ALA A 172 -20.69 3.61 -8.90
N TYR A 173 -19.37 3.58 -9.16
CA TYR A 173 -18.81 3.47 -10.50
C TYR A 173 -17.60 2.54 -10.50
N GLN A 174 -17.40 1.87 -11.63
CA GLN A 174 -16.20 1.06 -11.88
C GLN A 174 -15.86 1.04 -13.36
N GLY A 175 -14.57 0.94 -13.67
CA GLY A 175 -14.07 0.93 -15.06
C GLY A 175 -12.57 1.05 -15.12
N GLN A 176 -12.03 1.22 -16.30
CA GLN A 176 -10.63 1.59 -16.48
C GLN A 176 -10.38 2.98 -15.86
N GLY A 177 -9.19 3.21 -15.32
CA GLY A 177 -8.86 4.48 -14.67
C GLY A 177 -9.08 5.67 -15.60
N GLU A 178 -8.62 5.58 -16.84
CA GLU A 178 -8.78 6.62 -17.87
C GLU A 178 -10.25 6.87 -18.24
N GLU A 179 -11.06 5.81 -18.35
CA GLU A 179 -12.50 5.96 -18.63
C GLU A 179 -13.22 6.70 -17.51
N LEU A 180 -12.90 6.36 -16.24
CA LEU A 180 -13.51 7.01 -15.08
C LEU A 180 -13.08 8.47 -14.93
N LEU A 181 -11.86 8.82 -15.33
CA LEU A 181 -11.37 10.21 -15.34
C LEU A 181 -12.14 11.10 -16.30
N ASN A 182 -12.66 10.52 -17.39
CA ASN A 182 -13.39 11.23 -18.43
C ASN A 182 -14.92 11.06 -18.30
N ASP A 183 -15.42 10.29 -17.34
CA ASP A 183 -16.87 10.13 -17.10
C ASP A 183 -17.43 11.40 -16.43
N PRO A 184 -18.32 12.15 -17.08
CA PRO A 184 -18.88 13.40 -16.54
C PRO A 184 -19.48 13.23 -15.14
N ARG A 185 -20.09 12.07 -14.85
CA ARG A 185 -20.71 11.78 -13.54
C ARG A 185 -19.68 11.65 -12.44
N VAL A 186 -18.52 11.04 -12.75
CA VAL A 186 -17.39 10.91 -11.83
C VAL A 186 -16.70 12.25 -11.63
N VAL A 187 -16.52 13.00 -12.72
CA VAL A 187 -15.92 14.35 -12.70
C VAL A 187 -16.75 15.30 -11.84
N ASP A 188 -18.05 15.38 -12.06
CA ASP A 188 -18.92 16.31 -11.33
C ASP A 188 -19.03 16.00 -9.83
N LEU A 189 -19.03 14.72 -9.46
CA LEU A 189 -19.27 14.28 -8.07
C LEU A 189 -17.98 14.17 -7.25
N TYR A 190 -16.85 13.79 -7.86
CA TYR A 190 -15.65 13.35 -7.11
C TYR A 190 -14.35 14.04 -7.53
N LEU A 191 -14.27 14.57 -8.76
CA LEU A 191 -13.03 15.19 -9.25
C LEU A 191 -13.03 16.72 -9.12
N GLY A 192 -14.21 17.31 -8.86
CA GLY A 192 -14.42 18.75 -8.87
C GLY A 192 -14.47 19.30 -10.31
N LYS A 193 -15.21 20.41 -10.51
CA LYS A 193 -15.14 21.13 -11.78
C LYS A 193 -13.71 21.65 -11.96
N LEU A 194 -13.11 21.32 -13.08
CA LEU A 194 -11.85 21.90 -13.55
C LEU A 194 -11.98 23.41 -13.73
#